data_3d00228281ceb8c55249e8d4259f7e67
#
_entry.id   3d00228281ceb8c55249e8d4259f7e67
#
_cell.length_a   1.000
_cell.length_b   1.000
_cell.length_c   1.000
_cell.angle_alpha   90.00
_cell.angle_beta   90.00
_cell.angle_gamma   90.00
#
_symmetry.space_group_name_H-M   'P 1'
#
loop_
_entity.id
_entity.type
_entity.pdbx_description
1 polymer ?
#
loop_
_entity_poly.entity_id
_entity_poly.type
_entity_poly.pdbx_seq_one_letter_code
_entity_poly.pdbx_strand_id
1 'polypeptide(L)'
;VYSSIRGFGDPRTGETDRQGQPSFDLIAQALGGVMAITGQPDGPPTKVGPGIGDLFTAVLNAVGILAAVHHRDRTGEGQYVDTAMYDAMVSLCERTVYQYSYTGESPTRRGNAHPTLFPYNAFETTDGHVVIAAFSDGHWRALCETMDRPDLAADYPTGPERLAERETLRAEIAEWTRTRRADDVVAALEGSVPAAPVQNTSDIFDDPHVQARNMLADVEQPGAEDPVTIAGNPIKLSETPTGVERRAPLLDEHREELLDSLAQASDGSEQARSDD
;
A
#
# COMPACT_ATOMS: atom_id res chain seq x y z
N VAL A 1 -1.61 12.36 25.15
CA VAL A 1 -2.25 11.65 24.02
C VAL A 1 -2.27 10.16 24.30
N TYR A 2 -3.40 9.52 24.12
CA TYR A 2 -3.57 8.07 24.21
C TYR A 2 -4.22 7.57 22.92
N SER A 3 -3.78 6.43 22.40
CA SER A 3 -4.30 5.87 21.15
C SER A 3 -4.55 4.37 21.24
N SER A 4 -5.56 3.89 20.52
CA SER A 4 -5.77 2.46 20.31
C SER A 4 -6.25 2.13 18.90
N ILE A 5 -5.87 0.96 18.42
CA ILE A 5 -6.41 0.33 17.21
C ILE A 5 -7.29 -0.84 17.65
N ARG A 6 -8.50 -0.89 17.10
CA ARG A 6 -9.46 -1.98 17.33
C ARG A 6 -10.09 -2.45 16.03
N GLY A 7 -10.77 -3.60 16.07
CA GLY A 7 -11.50 -4.08 14.90
C GLY A 7 -12.63 -3.16 14.46
N PHE A 8 -13.40 -2.64 15.44
CA PHE A 8 -14.67 -1.94 15.22
C PHE A 8 -14.80 -0.64 16.03
N GLY A 9 -13.68 -0.05 16.44
CA GLY A 9 -13.66 1.20 17.19
C GLY A 9 -13.96 1.06 18.69
N ASP A 10 -13.92 2.20 19.38
CA ASP A 10 -14.14 2.34 20.80
C ASP A 10 -15.51 2.96 21.07
N PRO A 11 -16.27 2.48 22.09
CA PRO A 11 -17.58 3.07 22.45
C PRO A 11 -17.54 4.58 22.71
N ARG A 12 -16.39 5.11 23.15
CA ARG A 12 -16.22 6.56 23.39
C ARG A 12 -16.31 7.43 22.13
N THR A 13 -16.04 6.83 20.96
CA THR A 13 -16.04 7.53 19.67
C THR A 13 -17.24 7.16 18.79
N GLY A 14 -17.99 6.12 19.16
CA GLY A 14 -19.22 5.69 18.47
C GLY A 14 -19.62 4.27 18.88
N GLU A 15 -20.84 4.09 19.33
CA GLU A 15 -21.37 2.77 19.68
C GLU A 15 -21.79 1.99 18.43
N THR A 16 -21.39 0.71 18.37
CA THR A 16 -21.79 -0.21 17.31
C THR A 16 -22.13 -1.59 17.90
N ASP A 17 -22.94 -2.38 17.19
CA ASP A 17 -23.29 -3.76 17.57
C ASP A 17 -22.12 -4.75 17.41
N ARG A 18 -21.01 -4.31 16.82
CA ARG A 18 -19.78 -5.12 16.60
C ARG A 18 -18.71 -4.93 17.67
N GLN A 19 -18.93 -4.04 18.61
CA GLN A 19 -17.97 -3.79 19.69
C GLN A 19 -17.67 -5.05 20.47
N GLY A 20 -16.38 -5.28 20.75
CA GLY A 20 -15.93 -6.49 21.44
C GLY A 20 -15.85 -7.75 20.57
N GLN A 21 -16.28 -7.70 19.32
CA GLN A 21 -16.06 -8.82 18.41
C GLN A 21 -14.58 -8.89 18.01
N PRO A 22 -14.00 -10.10 17.86
CA PRO A 22 -12.65 -10.27 17.39
C PRO A 22 -12.54 -9.84 15.90
N SER A 23 -11.45 -9.17 15.57
CA SER A 23 -11.12 -8.79 14.20
C SER A 23 -9.62 -8.95 13.96
N PHE A 24 -9.28 -9.32 12.74
CA PHE A 24 -7.94 -9.39 12.19
C PHE A 24 -7.97 -8.86 10.77
N ASP A 25 -6.81 -8.71 10.15
CA ASP A 25 -6.64 -8.24 8.76
C ASP A 25 -7.71 -8.78 7.80
N LEU A 26 -7.85 -10.12 7.73
CA LEU A 26 -8.76 -10.78 6.81
C LEU A 26 -10.23 -10.39 7.05
N ILE A 27 -10.63 -10.25 8.32
CA ILE A 27 -12.00 -9.85 8.69
C ILE A 27 -12.26 -8.41 8.26
N ALA A 28 -11.31 -7.50 8.50
CA ALA A 28 -11.40 -6.11 8.09
C ALA A 28 -11.49 -5.97 6.56
N GLN A 29 -10.65 -6.69 5.80
CA GLN A 29 -10.70 -6.72 4.33
C GLN A 29 -12.04 -7.24 3.80
N ALA A 30 -12.60 -8.29 4.41
CA ALA A 30 -13.87 -8.88 3.99
C ALA A 30 -15.04 -7.90 4.22
N LEU A 31 -15.12 -7.29 5.40
CA LEU A 31 -16.18 -6.37 5.77
C LEU A 31 -16.07 -5.01 5.07
N GLY A 32 -14.85 -4.49 4.90
CA GLY A 32 -14.59 -3.18 4.29
C GLY A 32 -14.72 -3.13 2.77
N GLY A 33 -15.10 -4.25 2.12
CA GLY A 33 -15.37 -4.29 0.68
C GLY A 33 -14.15 -4.61 -0.21
N VAL A 34 -12.93 -4.61 0.33
CA VAL A 34 -11.69 -4.86 -0.42
C VAL A 34 -11.75 -6.20 -1.16
N MET A 35 -12.16 -7.28 -0.49
CA MET A 35 -12.23 -8.61 -1.09
C MET A 35 -13.29 -8.72 -2.19
N ALA A 36 -14.35 -7.93 -2.14
CA ALA A 36 -15.39 -7.94 -3.15
C ALA A 36 -14.94 -7.40 -4.51
N ILE A 37 -13.90 -6.54 -4.51
CA ILE A 37 -13.34 -5.90 -5.72
C ILE A 37 -11.97 -6.45 -6.13
N THR A 38 -11.38 -7.33 -5.32
CA THR A 38 -10.05 -7.92 -5.56
C THR A 38 -10.17 -9.35 -6.09
N GLY A 39 -9.43 -9.66 -7.15
CA GLY A 39 -9.38 -10.98 -7.79
C GLY A 39 -9.87 -10.98 -9.24
N GLN A 40 -9.81 -12.16 -9.87
CA GLN A 40 -10.29 -12.36 -11.24
C GLN A 40 -11.82 -12.22 -11.32
N PRO A 41 -12.37 -11.77 -12.46
CA PRO A 41 -13.81 -11.53 -12.63
C PRO A 41 -14.68 -12.73 -12.21
N ASP A 42 -14.31 -13.93 -12.65
CA ASP A 42 -15.02 -15.17 -12.39
C ASP A 42 -14.48 -15.95 -11.19
N GLY A 43 -13.50 -15.39 -10.48
CA GLY A 43 -12.88 -16.00 -9.31
C GLY A 43 -13.66 -15.73 -8.02
N PRO A 44 -13.27 -16.37 -6.90
CA PRO A 44 -13.80 -16.03 -5.58
C PRO A 44 -13.32 -14.65 -5.11
N PRO A 45 -13.98 -14.05 -4.09
CA PRO A 45 -13.43 -12.90 -3.37
C PRO A 45 -12.01 -13.20 -2.87
N THR A 46 -11.08 -12.28 -3.12
CA THR A 46 -9.66 -12.52 -2.85
C THR A 46 -9.10 -11.43 -1.93
N LYS A 47 -8.36 -11.82 -0.90
CA LYS A 47 -7.66 -10.85 -0.06
C LYS A 47 -6.44 -10.27 -0.81
N VAL A 48 -6.05 -9.05 -0.46
CA VAL A 48 -4.75 -8.51 -0.87
C VAL A 48 -3.62 -9.26 -0.15
N GLY A 49 -2.51 -9.51 -0.81
CA GLY A 49 -1.39 -10.29 -0.25
C GLY A 49 -0.89 -9.79 1.10
N PRO A 50 -0.40 -8.54 1.21
CA PRO A 50 -0.06 -7.91 2.48
C PRO A 50 -1.28 -7.75 3.40
N GLY A 51 -1.04 -7.75 4.73
CA GLY A 51 -2.07 -7.47 5.74
C GLY A 51 -2.47 -6.00 5.76
N ILE A 52 -3.16 -5.53 4.72
CA ILE A 52 -3.49 -4.10 4.56
C ILE A 52 -4.49 -3.59 5.60
N GLY A 53 -5.32 -4.47 6.15
CA GLY A 53 -6.22 -4.15 7.26
C GLY A 53 -5.44 -3.75 8.52
N ASP A 54 -4.32 -4.39 8.78
CA ASP A 54 -3.40 -4.04 9.87
C ASP A 54 -2.54 -2.84 9.50
N LEU A 55 -1.80 -2.94 8.39
CA LEU A 55 -0.77 -1.97 8.00
C LEU A 55 -1.35 -0.60 7.69
N PHE A 56 -2.42 -0.51 6.90
CA PHE A 56 -3.03 0.76 6.56
C PHE A 56 -3.67 1.42 7.77
N THR A 57 -4.32 0.65 8.63
CA THR A 57 -4.87 1.14 9.90
C THR A 57 -3.78 1.69 10.81
N ALA A 58 -2.63 1.02 10.89
CA ALA A 58 -1.49 1.49 11.68
C ALA A 58 -0.95 2.83 11.16
N VAL A 59 -0.86 3.02 9.84
CA VAL A 59 -0.45 4.30 9.23
C VAL A 59 -1.46 5.40 9.54
N LEU A 60 -2.76 5.16 9.39
CA LEU A 60 -3.80 6.13 9.75
C LEU A 60 -3.76 6.50 11.24
N ASN A 61 -3.54 5.52 12.10
CA ASN A 61 -3.40 5.77 13.53
C ASN A 61 -2.17 6.62 13.86
N ALA A 62 -1.04 6.38 13.19
CA ALA A 62 0.16 7.21 13.35
C ALA A 62 -0.10 8.67 12.92
N VAL A 63 -0.83 8.90 11.82
CA VAL A 63 -1.25 10.24 11.40
C VAL A 63 -2.17 10.88 12.45
N GLY A 64 -3.12 10.13 13.01
CA GLY A 64 -4.00 10.59 14.09
C GLY A 64 -3.22 10.98 15.35
N ILE A 65 -2.22 10.18 15.75
CA ILE A 65 -1.34 10.47 16.88
C ILE A 65 -0.56 11.77 16.64
N LEU A 66 0.06 11.93 15.47
CA LEU A 66 0.80 13.15 15.12
C LEU A 66 -0.08 14.39 15.14
N ALA A 67 -1.30 14.31 14.63
CA ALA A 67 -2.29 15.39 14.70
C ALA A 67 -2.67 15.73 16.15
N ALA A 68 -2.86 14.71 17.00
CA ALA A 68 -3.17 14.91 18.43
C ALA A 68 -1.99 15.49 19.21
N VAL A 69 -0.75 15.11 18.89
CA VAL A 69 0.47 15.68 19.45
C VAL A 69 0.59 17.16 19.04
N HIS A 70 0.42 17.47 17.75
CA HIS A 70 0.42 18.86 17.29
C HIS A 70 -0.64 19.72 17.97
N HIS A 71 -1.86 19.19 18.18
CA HIS A 71 -2.91 19.88 18.94
C HIS A 71 -2.46 20.14 20.38
N ARG A 72 -1.95 19.11 21.07
CA ARG A 72 -1.47 19.22 22.44
C ARG A 72 -0.37 20.29 22.59
N ASP A 73 0.58 20.32 21.68
CA ASP A 73 1.72 21.26 21.74
C ASP A 73 1.28 22.72 21.56
N ARG A 74 0.12 22.96 20.92
CA ARG A 74 -0.45 24.30 20.75
C ARG A 74 -1.43 24.71 21.84
N THR A 75 -2.12 23.76 22.45
CA THR A 75 -3.22 24.05 23.38
C THR A 75 -2.94 23.61 24.82
N GLY A 76 -1.96 22.73 25.03
CA GLY A 76 -1.73 22.03 26.31
C GLY A 76 -2.67 20.85 26.53
N GLU A 77 -3.67 20.62 25.66
CA GLU A 77 -4.71 19.61 25.85
C GLU A 77 -4.43 18.35 25.01
N GLY A 78 -4.25 17.21 25.66
CA GLY A 78 -4.18 15.90 25.02
C GLY A 78 -5.56 15.36 24.65
N GLN A 79 -5.59 14.34 23.79
CA GLN A 79 -6.84 13.67 23.39
C GLN A 79 -6.62 12.16 23.17
N TYR A 80 -7.73 11.47 23.07
CA TYR A 80 -7.77 10.07 22.68
C TYR A 80 -7.90 9.93 21.16
N VAL A 81 -7.12 9.03 20.57
CA VAL A 81 -7.16 8.68 19.14
C VAL A 81 -7.66 7.25 19.02
N ASP A 82 -8.80 7.07 18.38
CA ASP A 82 -9.39 5.78 18.05
C ASP A 82 -9.30 5.52 16.56
N THR A 83 -8.88 4.34 16.17
CA THR A 83 -8.81 3.92 14.78
C THR A 83 -9.33 2.49 14.64
N ALA A 84 -10.39 2.31 13.84
CA ALA A 84 -10.94 0.99 13.60
C ALA A 84 -10.42 0.38 12.29
N MET A 85 -10.07 -0.91 12.32
CA MET A 85 -9.60 -1.62 11.12
C MET A 85 -10.69 -1.67 10.04
N TYR A 86 -11.93 -1.86 10.44
CA TYR A 86 -13.07 -1.87 9.51
C TYR A 86 -13.23 -0.52 8.82
N ASP A 87 -13.19 0.59 9.57
CA ASP A 87 -13.34 1.95 9.04
C ASP A 87 -12.19 2.31 8.09
N ALA A 88 -10.98 1.88 8.42
CA ALA A 88 -9.81 2.03 7.55
C ALA A 88 -10.00 1.33 6.19
N MET A 89 -10.57 0.13 6.18
CA MET A 89 -10.84 -0.60 4.93
C MET A 89 -11.98 0.04 4.14
N VAL A 90 -13.01 0.57 4.78
CA VAL A 90 -14.06 1.36 4.11
C VAL A 90 -13.47 2.62 3.47
N SER A 91 -12.59 3.31 4.20
CA SER A 91 -11.88 4.50 3.70
C SER A 91 -10.97 4.16 2.50
N LEU A 92 -10.28 3.02 2.52
CA LEU A 92 -9.46 2.54 1.40
C LEU A 92 -10.31 2.25 0.15
N CYS A 93 -11.58 1.86 0.33
CA CYS A 93 -12.55 1.60 -0.72
C CYS A 93 -13.35 2.85 -1.16
N GLU A 94 -12.86 4.07 -0.89
CA GLU A 94 -13.58 5.34 -1.11
C GLU A 94 -14.19 5.46 -2.52
N ARG A 95 -13.45 5.08 -3.57
CA ARG A 95 -13.91 5.12 -4.95
C ARG A 95 -15.11 4.21 -5.20
N THR A 96 -15.14 3.02 -4.58
CA THR A 96 -16.25 2.07 -4.75
C THR A 96 -17.47 2.49 -3.97
N VAL A 97 -17.28 3.11 -2.80
CA VAL A 97 -18.36 3.75 -2.02
C VAL A 97 -18.98 4.89 -2.81
N TYR A 98 -18.16 5.77 -3.39
CA TYR A 98 -18.60 6.86 -4.25
C TYR A 98 -19.36 6.34 -5.48
N GLN A 99 -18.81 5.33 -6.19
CA GLN A 99 -19.44 4.74 -7.36
C GLN A 99 -20.84 4.19 -7.02
N TYR A 100 -20.94 3.40 -5.96
CA TYR A 100 -22.24 2.85 -5.53
C TYR A 100 -23.24 3.95 -5.17
N SER A 101 -22.83 4.97 -4.45
CA SER A 101 -23.66 6.11 -4.08
C SER A 101 -24.22 6.85 -5.29
N TYR A 102 -23.48 6.89 -6.39
CA TYR A 102 -23.85 7.60 -7.61
C TYR A 102 -24.68 6.76 -8.59
N THR A 103 -24.33 5.47 -8.73
CA THR A 103 -24.94 4.58 -9.74
C THR A 103 -25.95 3.58 -9.17
N GLY A 104 -25.89 3.27 -7.87
CA GLY A 104 -26.63 2.16 -7.25
C GLY A 104 -26.06 0.77 -7.59
N GLU A 105 -24.95 0.69 -8.33
CA GLU A 105 -24.33 -0.55 -8.77
C GLU A 105 -23.06 -0.85 -7.99
N SER A 106 -22.99 -2.03 -7.37
CA SER A 106 -21.80 -2.49 -6.67
C SER A 106 -20.69 -2.83 -7.66
N PRO A 107 -19.49 -2.26 -7.49
CA PRO A 107 -18.32 -2.65 -8.29
C PRO A 107 -17.97 -4.13 -8.12
N THR A 108 -17.49 -4.73 -9.20
CA THR A 108 -17.09 -6.14 -9.24
C THR A 108 -15.58 -6.28 -9.49
N ARG A 109 -15.06 -7.48 -9.29
CA ARG A 109 -13.67 -7.85 -9.58
C ARG A 109 -13.36 -7.70 -11.07
N ARG A 110 -12.15 -7.24 -11.38
CA ARG A 110 -11.69 -7.01 -12.76
C ARG A 110 -10.26 -7.52 -13.01
N GLY A 111 -9.72 -8.34 -12.11
CA GLY A 111 -8.32 -8.73 -12.15
C GLY A 111 -7.42 -7.50 -12.02
N ASN A 112 -6.48 -7.36 -12.95
CA ASN A 112 -5.55 -6.23 -13.00
C ASN A 112 -6.04 -5.05 -13.87
N ALA A 113 -7.23 -5.19 -14.50
CA ALA A 113 -7.75 -4.17 -15.40
C ALA A 113 -8.30 -2.96 -14.63
N HIS A 114 -7.89 -1.75 -15.03
CA HIS A 114 -8.51 -0.54 -14.50
C HIS A 114 -9.98 -0.42 -14.98
N PRO A 115 -10.92 0.00 -14.12
CA PRO A 115 -12.34 0.00 -14.48
C PRO A 115 -12.73 1.00 -15.58
N THR A 116 -11.98 2.10 -15.72
CA THR A 116 -12.32 3.22 -16.63
C THR A 116 -11.19 3.67 -17.54
N LEU A 117 -9.98 3.08 -17.42
CA LEU A 117 -8.81 3.43 -18.20
C LEU A 117 -8.32 2.23 -19.00
N PHE A 118 -7.96 2.47 -20.28
CA PHE A 118 -7.38 1.44 -21.12
C PHE A 118 -6.39 2.04 -22.15
N PRO A 119 -5.23 1.34 -22.41
CA PRO A 119 -4.73 0.19 -21.68
C PRO A 119 -4.20 0.57 -20.29
N TYR A 120 -4.58 -0.20 -19.30
CA TYR A 120 -4.07 -0.15 -17.94
C TYR A 120 -4.28 -1.54 -17.33
N ASN A 121 -3.29 -2.43 -17.51
CA ASN A 121 -3.42 -3.84 -17.15
C ASN A 121 -2.05 -4.53 -17.04
N ALA A 122 -2.04 -5.78 -16.56
CA ALA A 122 -0.90 -6.69 -16.65
C ALA A 122 -1.06 -7.60 -17.88
N PHE A 123 0.06 -7.84 -18.58
CA PHE A 123 0.15 -8.67 -19.78
C PHE A 123 1.22 -9.74 -19.59
N GLU A 124 0.97 -10.94 -20.13
CA GLU A 124 1.90 -12.05 -20.09
C GLU A 124 3.11 -11.80 -20.99
N THR A 125 4.29 -12.23 -20.55
CA THR A 125 5.56 -12.18 -21.27
C THR A 125 6.20 -13.58 -21.28
N THR A 126 7.35 -13.74 -21.91
CA THR A 126 8.04 -15.06 -21.96
C THR A 126 8.57 -15.53 -20.60
N ASP A 127 8.73 -14.62 -19.64
CA ASP A 127 9.35 -14.86 -18.34
C ASP A 127 8.52 -14.37 -17.14
N GLY A 128 7.28 -13.97 -17.37
CA GLY A 128 6.39 -13.51 -16.31
C GLY A 128 5.30 -12.60 -16.81
N HIS A 129 5.21 -11.41 -16.25
CA HIS A 129 4.21 -10.39 -16.63
C HIS A 129 4.82 -9.00 -16.64
N VAL A 130 4.29 -8.13 -17.49
CA VAL A 130 4.56 -6.70 -17.53
C VAL A 130 3.27 -5.92 -17.29
N VAL A 131 3.33 -4.85 -16.51
CA VAL A 131 2.23 -3.89 -16.38
C VAL A 131 2.46 -2.76 -17.37
N ILE A 132 1.41 -2.38 -18.13
CA ILE A 132 1.42 -1.25 -19.07
C ILE A 132 0.29 -0.31 -18.72
N ALA A 133 0.59 1.00 -18.57
CA ALA A 133 -0.35 2.04 -18.21
C ALA A 133 -0.43 3.16 -19.27
N ALA A 134 -0.86 2.82 -20.48
CA ALA A 134 -0.93 3.71 -21.64
C ALA A 134 -2.30 4.41 -21.77
N PHE A 135 -2.82 4.97 -20.68
CA PHE A 135 -4.21 5.47 -20.60
C PHE A 135 -4.46 6.81 -21.31
N SER A 136 -3.43 7.65 -21.56
CA SER A 136 -3.58 8.89 -22.31
C SER A 136 -3.50 8.63 -23.81
N ASP A 137 -4.07 9.54 -24.63
CA ASP A 137 -4.01 9.40 -26.08
C ASP A 137 -2.56 9.49 -26.63
N GLY A 138 -1.69 10.21 -25.91
CA GLY A 138 -0.25 10.26 -26.21
C GLY A 138 0.43 8.93 -25.94
N HIS A 139 0.21 8.34 -24.75
CA HIS A 139 0.75 7.02 -24.40
C HIS A 139 0.22 5.93 -25.33
N TRP A 140 -1.06 5.99 -25.72
CA TRP A 140 -1.64 5.03 -26.64
C TRP A 140 -0.96 5.06 -28.00
N ARG A 141 -0.77 6.24 -28.58
CA ARG A 141 -0.05 6.39 -29.86
C ARG A 141 1.37 5.85 -29.76
N ALA A 142 2.11 6.21 -28.72
CA ALA A 142 3.47 5.73 -28.52
C ALA A 142 3.54 4.20 -28.35
N LEU A 143 2.58 3.59 -27.62
CA LEU A 143 2.48 2.15 -27.52
C LEU A 143 2.23 1.50 -28.90
N CYS A 144 1.27 1.99 -29.67
CA CYS A 144 0.97 1.49 -31.00
C CYS A 144 2.16 1.63 -31.98
N GLU A 145 2.88 2.76 -31.93
CA GLU A 145 4.11 2.95 -32.71
C GLU A 145 5.18 1.92 -32.31
N THR A 146 5.38 1.70 -31.02
CA THR A 146 6.35 0.70 -30.50
C THR A 146 5.97 -0.73 -30.89
N MET A 147 4.68 -1.03 -30.98
CA MET A 147 4.17 -2.33 -31.43
C MET A 147 4.19 -2.50 -32.97
N ASP A 148 4.56 -1.48 -33.72
CA ASP A 148 4.42 -1.40 -35.20
C ASP A 148 2.95 -1.56 -35.65
N ARG A 149 2.03 -0.98 -34.88
CA ARG A 149 0.58 -1.02 -35.13
C ARG A 149 -0.05 0.40 -35.10
N PRO A 150 0.41 1.32 -35.99
CA PRO A 150 -0.15 2.68 -36.07
C PRO A 150 -1.63 2.69 -36.48
N ASP A 151 -2.12 1.63 -37.12
CA ASP A 151 -3.53 1.40 -37.45
C ASP A 151 -4.42 1.45 -36.20
N LEU A 152 -4.01 0.81 -35.09
CA LEU A 152 -4.77 0.81 -33.84
C LEU A 152 -4.88 2.22 -33.22
N ALA A 153 -3.85 3.03 -33.36
CA ALA A 153 -3.89 4.42 -32.89
C ALA A 153 -4.85 5.29 -33.70
N ALA A 154 -4.97 5.00 -35.01
CA ALA A 154 -5.90 5.70 -35.91
C ALA A 154 -7.35 5.26 -35.71
N ASP A 155 -7.58 3.96 -35.50
CA ASP A 155 -8.92 3.38 -35.39
C ASP A 155 -9.53 3.63 -33.98
N TYR A 156 -8.70 3.75 -32.93
CA TYR A 156 -9.14 3.94 -31.53
C TYR A 156 -8.43 5.14 -30.86
N PRO A 157 -8.61 6.36 -31.38
CA PRO A 157 -7.84 7.53 -30.93
C PRO A 157 -8.18 8.00 -29.52
N THR A 158 -9.38 7.73 -29.02
CA THR A 158 -9.86 8.25 -27.71
C THR A 158 -10.01 7.17 -26.65
N GLY A 159 -9.88 7.58 -25.36
CA GLY A 159 -10.05 6.68 -24.21
C GLY A 159 -11.36 5.91 -24.20
N PRO A 160 -12.54 6.54 -24.44
CA PRO A 160 -13.83 5.84 -24.53
C PRO A 160 -13.88 4.76 -25.61
N GLU A 161 -13.33 5.01 -26.80
CA GLU A 161 -13.27 4.03 -27.90
C GLU A 161 -12.43 2.82 -27.50
N ARG A 162 -11.25 3.06 -26.95
CA ARG A 162 -10.38 2.00 -26.44
C ARG A 162 -11.02 1.19 -25.33
N LEU A 163 -11.76 1.83 -24.44
CA LEU A 163 -12.44 1.14 -23.34
C LEU A 163 -13.59 0.27 -23.86
N ALA A 164 -14.29 0.70 -24.92
CA ALA A 164 -15.36 -0.08 -25.56
C ALA A 164 -14.81 -1.35 -26.21
N GLU A 165 -13.64 -1.26 -26.86
CA GLU A 165 -12.99 -2.36 -27.59
C GLU A 165 -11.85 -3.03 -26.80
N ARG A 166 -11.86 -2.90 -25.48
CA ARG A 166 -10.78 -3.30 -24.58
C ARG A 166 -10.35 -4.78 -24.72
N GLU A 167 -11.29 -5.68 -25.00
CA GLU A 167 -10.94 -7.11 -25.11
C GLU A 167 -10.17 -7.40 -26.41
N THR A 168 -10.58 -6.79 -27.53
CA THR A 168 -9.88 -6.85 -28.81
C THR A 168 -8.48 -6.26 -28.67
N LEU A 169 -8.38 -5.04 -28.16
CA LEU A 169 -7.10 -4.34 -28.00
C LEU A 169 -6.19 -5.01 -26.98
N ARG A 170 -6.75 -5.62 -25.92
CA ARG A 170 -5.99 -6.43 -24.98
C ARG A 170 -5.33 -7.65 -25.64
N ALA A 171 -6.02 -8.28 -26.57
CA ALA A 171 -5.46 -9.42 -27.32
C ALA A 171 -4.29 -8.98 -28.21
N GLU A 172 -4.40 -7.84 -28.91
CA GLU A 172 -3.33 -7.26 -29.73
C GLU A 172 -2.07 -6.95 -28.89
N ILE A 173 -2.24 -6.28 -27.76
CA ILE A 173 -1.12 -6.00 -26.85
C ILE A 173 -0.52 -7.31 -26.32
N ALA A 174 -1.35 -8.28 -25.92
CA ALA A 174 -0.91 -9.54 -25.39
C ALA A 174 -0.14 -10.37 -26.44
N GLU A 175 -0.50 -10.32 -27.72
CA GLU A 175 0.25 -10.95 -28.79
C GLU A 175 1.68 -10.39 -28.91
N TRP A 176 1.81 -9.07 -28.79
CA TRP A 176 3.09 -8.39 -28.82
C TRP A 176 3.96 -8.69 -27.58
N THR A 177 3.38 -8.71 -26.36
CA THR A 177 4.13 -8.93 -25.12
C THR A 177 4.54 -10.40 -24.93
N ARG A 178 3.70 -11.38 -25.31
CA ARG A 178 3.96 -12.82 -25.13
C ARG A 178 5.20 -13.33 -25.86
N THR A 179 5.70 -12.60 -26.84
CA THR A 179 6.90 -12.96 -27.60
C THR A 179 8.17 -12.31 -27.06
N ARG A 180 8.08 -11.56 -25.97
CA ARG A 180 9.16 -10.74 -25.41
C ARG A 180 9.36 -11.01 -23.92
N ARG A 181 10.54 -10.74 -23.42
CA ARG A 181 10.79 -10.68 -21.97
C ARG A 181 10.18 -9.41 -21.39
N ALA A 182 9.85 -9.42 -20.11
CA ALA A 182 9.29 -8.25 -19.43
C ALA A 182 10.21 -7.02 -19.53
N ASP A 183 11.51 -7.21 -19.30
CA ASP A 183 12.51 -6.14 -19.39
C ASP A 183 12.64 -5.57 -20.81
N ASP A 184 12.54 -6.40 -21.84
CA ASP A 184 12.60 -5.95 -23.24
C ASP A 184 11.38 -5.08 -23.59
N VAL A 185 10.19 -5.42 -23.06
CA VAL A 185 8.98 -4.60 -23.22
C VAL A 185 9.16 -3.26 -22.51
N VAL A 186 9.67 -3.26 -21.27
CA VAL A 186 9.91 -2.04 -20.49
C VAL A 186 10.93 -1.14 -21.20
N ALA A 187 12.04 -1.69 -21.68
CA ALA A 187 13.06 -0.95 -22.42
C ALA A 187 12.51 -0.34 -23.72
N ALA A 188 11.65 -1.06 -24.45
CA ALA A 188 11.01 -0.57 -25.66
C ALA A 188 10.04 0.61 -25.41
N LEU A 189 9.47 0.69 -24.21
CA LEU A 189 8.50 1.73 -23.80
C LEU A 189 9.13 2.85 -22.98
N GLU A 190 10.42 2.75 -22.64
CA GLU A 190 11.11 3.69 -21.76
C GLU A 190 10.97 5.14 -22.25
N GLY A 191 10.65 6.04 -21.34
CA GLY A 191 10.47 7.47 -21.62
C GLY A 191 9.20 7.85 -22.40
N SER A 192 8.42 6.87 -22.89
CA SER A 192 7.22 7.12 -23.70
C SER A 192 5.92 6.61 -23.06
N VAL A 193 5.96 5.42 -22.46
CA VAL A 193 4.78 4.79 -21.84
C VAL A 193 5.16 4.19 -20.49
N PRO A 194 4.44 4.48 -19.40
CA PRO A 194 4.69 3.83 -18.11
C PRO A 194 4.49 2.32 -18.21
N ALA A 195 5.56 1.58 -17.94
CA ALA A 195 5.56 0.12 -17.89
C ALA A 195 6.54 -0.37 -16.81
N ALA A 196 6.26 -1.53 -16.22
CA ALA A 196 7.13 -2.18 -15.24
C ALA A 196 6.97 -3.70 -15.27
N PRO A 197 8.02 -4.49 -15.02
CA PRO A 197 7.89 -5.92 -14.81
C PRO A 197 7.12 -6.18 -13.49
N VAL A 198 6.42 -7.30 -13.42
CA VAL A 198 5.88 -7.78 -12.15
C VAL A 198 6.98 -8.54 -11.43
N GLN A 199 7.64 -7.86 -10.50
CA GLN A 199 8.73 -8.41 -9.72
C GLN A 199 8.24 -9.38 -8.64
N ASN A 200 9.03 -10.38 -8.34
CA ASN A 200 8.91 -11.21 -7.15
C ASN A 200 9.90 -10.74 -6.06
N THR A 201 9.90 -11.41 -4.91
CA THR A 201 10.74 -10.98 -3.77
C THR A 201 12.25 -11.07 -4.08
N SER A 202 12.71 -12.08 -4.87
CA SER A 202 14.14 -12.15 -5.24
C SER A 202 14.56 -11.01 -6.14
N ASP A 203 13.70 -10.57 -7.06
CA ASP A 203 13.98 -9.46 -7.95
C ASP A 203 14.16 -8.14 -7.16
N ILE A 204 13.37 -7.96 -6.07
CA ILE A 204 13.49 -6.81 -5.17
C ILE A 204 14.87 -6.75 -4.49
N PHE A 205 15.47 -7.89 -4.15
CA PHE A 205 16.80 -7.94 -3.54
C PHE A 205 17.90 -7.47 -4.49
N ASP A 206 17.72 -7.68 -5.80
CA ASP A 206 18.67 -7.29 -6.83
C ASP A 206 18.38 -5.90 -7.44
N ASP A 207 17.28 -5.24 -7.05
CA ASP A 207 16.83 -3.97 -7.63
C ASP A 207 17.74 -2.80 -7.18
N PRO A 208 18.41 -2.08 -8.11
CA PRO A 208 19.27 -0.95 -7.79
C PRO A 208 18.56 0.21 -7.08
N HIS A 209 17.28 0.44 -7.34
CA HIS A 209 16.49 1.47 -6.65
C HIS A 209 16.27 1.10 -5.18
N VAL A 210 15.93 -0.16 -4.90
CA VAL A 210 15.74 -0.68 -3.54
C VAL A 210 17.03 -0.53 -2.73
N GLN A 211 18.19 -0.86 -3.35
CA GLN A 211 19.51 -0.68 -2.76
C GLN A 211 19.81 0.80 -2.48
N ALA A 212 19.69 1.66 -3.50
CA ALA A 212 19.98 3.09 -3.38
C ALA A 212 19.07 3.79 -2.35
N ARG A 213 17.87 3.28 -2.13
CA ARG A 213 16.91 3.79 -1.14
C ARG A 213 17.04 3.16 0.24
N ASN A 214 18.00 2.25 0.46
CA ASN A 214 18.18 1.50 1.70
C ASN A 214 16.85 0.89 2.19
N MET A 215 16.16 0.19 1.26
CA MET A 215 14.87 -0.45 1.56
C MET A 215 15.04 -1.90 2.03
N LEU A 216 16.26 -2.40 2.10
CA LEU A 216 16.66 -3.65 2.73
C LEU A 216 17.63 -3.33 3.86
N ALA A 217 17.41 -3.92 5.02
CA ALA A 217 18.25 -3.72 6.21
C ALA A 217 18.54 -5.07 6.86
N ASP A 218 19.83 -5.33 7.08
CA ASP A 218 20.28 -6.54 7.75
C ASP A 218 20.20 -6.35 9.27
N VAL A 219 19.62 -7.31 9.96
CA VAL A 219 19.50 -7.33 11.41
C VAL A 219 19.93 -8.69 11.96
N GLU A 220 20.60 -8.69 13.09
CA GLU A 220 20.88 -9.93 13.83
C GLU A 220 19.57 -10.57 14.26
N GLN A 221 19.45 -11.87 14.06
CA GLN A 221 18.28 -12.64 14.50
C GLN A 221 18.72 -13.72 15.47
N PRO A 222 18.29 -13.69 16.73
CA PRO A 222 18.63 -14.73 17.71
C PRO A 222 18.24 -16.12 17.22
N GLY A 223 19.22 -17.04 17.17
CA GLY A 223 19.04 -18.40 16.67
C GLY A 223 19.32 -18.58 15.16
N ALA A 224 19.60 -17.53 14.43
CA ALA A 224 20.17 -17.61 13.08
C ALA A 224 21.70 -17.50 13.13
N GLU A 225 22.40 -18.17 12.22
CA GLU A 225 23.88 -18.07 12.10
C GLU A 225 24.28 -16.76 11.41
N ASP A 226 23.48 -16.31 10.43
CA ASP A 226 23.71 -15.10 9.64
C ASP A 226 22.61 -14.07 9.93
N PRO A 227 22.87 -12.77 9.73
CA PRO A 227 21.84 -11.74 9.77
C PRO A 227 20.69 -12.03 8.79
N VAL A 228 19.47 -11.60 9.15
CA VAL A 228 18.31 -11.66 8.25
C VAL A 228 18.01 -10.28 7.70
N THR A 229 17.65 -10.23 6.43
CA THR A 229 17.28 -8.97 5.79
C THR A 229 15.78 -8.70 5.98
N ILE A 230 15.46 -7.50 6.42
CA ILE A 230 14.09 -7.01 6.59
C ILE A 230 13.82 -5.78 5.74
N ALA A 231 12.55 -5.44 5.54
CA ALA A 231 12.18 -4.23 4.83
C ALA A 231 12.63 -2.97 5.59
N GLY A 232 13.29 -2.05 4.88
CA GLY A 232 13.73 -0.77 5.41
C GLY A 232 12.59 0.24 5.58
N ASN A 233 12.89 1.39 6.20
CA ASN A 233 11.92 2.46 6.38
C ASN A 233 11.75 3.27 5.07
N PRO A 234 10.51 3.36 4.50
CA PRO A 234 10.26 4.14 3.29
C PRO A 234 10.28 5.66 3.51
N ILE A 235 10.10 6.12 4.76
CA ILE A 235 10.12 7.54 5.11
C ILE A 235 11.57 8.00 5.22
N LYS A 236 11.96 8.99 4.41
CA LYS A 236 13.30 9.58 4.43
C LYS A 236 13.18 11.05 4.84
N LEU A 237 13.69 11.38 6.02
CA LEU A 237 13.70 12.75 6.56
C LEU A 237 15.09 13.36 6.40
N SER A 238 15.17 14.62 5.95
CA SER A 238 16.45 15.30 5.68
C SER A 238 17.21 15.66 6.96
N GLU A 239 16.49 16.08 8.00
CA GLU A 239 17.08 16.59 9.25
C GLU A 239 17.12 15.53 10.36
N THR A 240 16.21 14.58 10.33
CA THR A 240 16.13 13.49 11.29
C THR A 240 16.12 12.15 10.56
N PRO A 241 17.27 11.69 10.08
CA PRO A 241 17.35 10.44 9.31
C PRO A 241 16.73 9.27 10.07
N THR A 242 15.97 8.46 9.35
CA THR A 242 15.28 7.29 9.89
C THR A 242 15.83 6.02 9.25
N GLY A 243 15.89 4.94 9.99
CA GLY A 243 16.37 3.65 9.51
C GLY A 243 15.97 2.51 10.44
N VAL A 244 16.46 1.33 10.12
CA VAL A 244 16.42 0.19 11.02
C VAL A 244 17.74 0.18 11.78
N GLU A 245 17.71 0.44 13.07
CA GLU A 245 18.90 0.55 13.91
C GLU A 245 19.22 -0.76 14.64
N ARG A 246 18.19 -1.54 14.94
CA ARG A 246 18.30 -2.81 15.67
C ARG A 246 17.13 -3.73 15.39
N ARG A 247 17.30 -5.01 15.68
CA ARG A 247 16.23 -6.02 15.64
C ARG A 247 15.13 -5.76 16.66
N ALA A 248 14.02 -6.47 16.54
CA ALA A 248 13.02 -6.53 17.60
C ALA A 248 13.61 -7.13 18.88
N PRO A 249 13.26 -6.61 20.08
CA PRO A 249 13.76 -7.12 21.35
C PRO A 249 13.19 -8.50 21.64
N LEU A 250 13.95 -9.28 22.40
CA LEU A 250 13.45 -10.49 23.05
C LEU A 250 12.53 -10.13 24.23
N LEU A 251 11.81 -11.13 24.74
CA LEU A 251 10.93 -10.93 25.88
C LEU A 251 11.74 -10.39 27.06
N ASP A 252 11.30 -9.24 27.57
CA ASP A 252 11.87 -8.56 28.74
C ASP A 252 13.30 -8.02 28.58
N GLU A 253 13.86 -8.00 27.38
CA GLU A 253 15.26 -7.65 27.10
C GLU A 253 15.65 -6.24 27.59
N HIS A 254 14.74 -5.26 27.50
CA HIS A 254 15.01 -3.86 27.85
C HIS A 254 14.32 -3.39 29.13
N ARG A 255 13.84 -4.32 29.98
CA ARG A 255 13.07 -3.98 31.19
C ARG A 255 13.85 -3.06 32.13
N GLU A 256 15.06 -3.46 32.49
CA GLU A 256 15.86 -2.72 33.48
C GLU A 256 16.22 -1.33 32.94
N GLU A 257 16.67 -1.25 31.69
CA GLU A 257 16.96 0.02 31.00
C GLU A 257 15.76 0.99 31.01
N LEU A 258 14.56 0.48 30.71
CA LEU A 258 13.34 1.28 30.70
C LEU A 258 12.91 1.72 32.11
N LEU A 259 13.04 0.87 33.11
CA LEU A 259 12.71 1.21 34.49
C LEU A 259 13.67 2.25 35.07
N ASP A 260 14.97 2.12 34.79
CA ASP A 260 16.00 3.10 35.18
C ASP A 260 15.78 4.47 34.52
N SER A 261 15.42 4.49 33.23
CA SER A 261 15.13 5.75 32.52
C SER A 261 13.89 6.46 33.08
N LEU A 262 12.87 5.70 33.51
CA LEU A 262 11.67 6.26 34.15
C LEU A 262 11.97 6.79 35.56
N ALA A 263 12.80 6.12 36.34
CA ALA A 263 13.22 6.58 37.66
C ALA A 263 13.99 7.91 37.59
N GLN A 264 14.94 8.03 36.66
CA GLN A 264 15.70 9.26 36.39
C GLN A 264 14.82 10.43 35.94
N ALA A 265 13.80 10.15 35.11
CA ALA A 265 12.86 11.17 34.64
C ALA A 265 11.93 11.68 35.74
N SER A 266 11.58 10.82 36.74
CA SER A 266 10.78 11.22 37.90
C SER A 266 11.58 12.10 38.86
N ASP A 267 12.85 11.75 39.14
CA ASP A 267 13.73 12.52 40.04
C ASP A 267 14.03 13.94 39.47
N GLY A 268 14.23 14.05 38.14
CA GLY A 268 14.40 15.33 37.47
C GLY A 268 13.19 16.24 37.50
N SER A 269 11.97 15.67 37.51
CA SER A 269 10.72 16.41 37.59
C SER A 269 10.38 16.91 39.00
N GLU A 270 10.84 16.22 40.06
CA GLU A 270 10.69 16.68 41.46
C GLU A 270 11.67 17.80 41.78
N GLN A 271 12.90 17.74 41.27
CA GLN A 271 13.87 18.83 41.43
C GLN A 271 13.44 20.12 40.76
N ALA A 272 12.89 20.05 39.55
CA ALA A 272 12.38 21.25 38.85
C ALA A 272 11.16 21.91 39.54
N ARG A 273 10.40 21.17 40.35
CA ARG A 273 9.26 21.69 41.15
C ARG A 273 9.67 22.22 42.54
N SER A 274 10.87 21.92 43.01
CA SER A 274 11.37 22.43 44.30
C SER A 274 12.14 23.75 44.16
N ASP A 275 12.49 24.15 42.92
CA ASP A 275 13.25 25.36 42.62
C ASP A 275 12.34 26.55 42.17
N ASP A 276 11.00 26.34 42.08
CA ASP A 276 9.96 27.38 41.92
C ASP A 276 9.24 27.66 43.26
#